data_5a161f6faee8b2b56ba699dbf82a1d2a
#
_entry.id   5a161f6faee8b2b56ba699dbf82a1d2a
#
_cell.length_a   1.000
_cell.length_b   1.000
_cell.length_c   1.000
_cell.angle_alpha   90.00
_cell.angle_beta   90.00
_cell.angle_gamma   90.00
#
_symmetry.space_group_name_H-M   'P 1'
#
loop_
_entity.id
_entity.type
_entity.pdbx_description
1 polymer ?
#
loop_
_entity_poly.entity_id
_entity_poly.type
_entity_poly.pdbx_seq_one_letter_code
_entity_poly.pdbx_strand_id
1 'polypeptide(L)'
;MRDIIAQWNDAAQKYTEDQEQSEYVASNKAVVQKRFYNLKNKKVLDLGCGYGFYTNYFKSIGANVIGVDASKAMLALASQRYPSCDFRMVDMTKKLNFSDESFDMIFCNQVLMDIDDIELVFRECKRLLKPGGIFYYSIVHPAFYDGCWLKNKDGYAYAKFLEKYISVYELTNEFWGKTT
;
A
#
# COMPACT_ATOMS: atom_id res chain seq x y z
N MET A 1 -15.87 -14.29 5.85
CA MET A 1 -15.23 -13.06 5.34
C MET A 1 -14.01 -12.80 6.22
N ARG A 2 -12.83 -12.71 5.63
CA ARG A 2 -11.60 -12.46 6.39
C ARG A 2 -11.63 -11.05 6.95
N ASP A 3 -11.28 -10.90 8.24
CA ASP A 3 -11.08 -9.56 8.81
C ASP A 3 -9.64 -9.10 8.48
N ILE A 4 -9.49 -8.47 7.30
CA ILE A 4 -8.19 -7.99 6.81
C ILE A 4 -7.57 -6.95 7.77
N ILE A 5 -8.40 -6.17 8.45
CA ILE A 5 -7.90 -5.18 9.42
C ILE A 5 -7.28 -5.88 10.64
N ALA A 6 -7.91 -6.95 11.14
CA ALA A 6 -7.35 -7.75 12.22
C ALA A 6 -6.03 -8.42 11.79
N GLN A 7 -5.96 -8.95 10.58
CA GLN A 7 -4.73 -9.55 10.04
C GLN A 7 -3.58 -8.52 9.98
N TRP A 8 -3.84 -7.30 9.49
CA TRP A 8 -2.84 -6.25 9.45
C TRP A 8 -2.45 -5.71 10.83
N ASN A 9 -3.38 -5.69 11.80
CA ASN A 9 -3.03 -5.38 13.20
C ASN A 9 -2.05 -6.41 13.77
N ASP A 10 -2.29 -7.69 13.52
CA ASP A 10 -1.44 -8.77 14.01
C ASP A 10 -0.08 -8.83 13.29
N ALA A 11 -0.04 -8.51 12.01
CA ALA A 11 1.17 -8.58 11.18
C ALA A 11 2.07 -7.33 11.31
N ALA A 12 1.58 -6.22 11.84
CA ALA A 12 2.19 -4.90 11.71
C ALA A 12 3.67 -4.86 12.09
N GLN A 13 4.07 -5.45 13.22
CA GLN A 13 5.45 -5.42 13.69
C GLN A 13 6.37 -6.20 12.74
N LYS A 14 6.02 -7.48 12.49
CA LYS A 14 6.83 -8.34 11.61
C LYS A 14 6.91 -7.80 10.18
N TYR A 15 5.79 -7.33 9.64
CA TYR A 15 5.78 -6.71 8.32
C TYR A 15 6.74 -5.53 8.24
N THR A 16 6.72 -4.64 9.24
CA THR A 16 7.58 -3.46 9.25
C THR A 16 9.06 -3.83 9.28
N GLU A 17 9.46 -4.85 10.05
CA GLU A 17 10.81 -5.37 10.12
C GLU A 17 11.25 -5.97 8.77
N ASP A 18 10.41 -6.80 8.16
CA ASP A 18 10.69 -7.45 6.88
C ASP A 18 10.80 -6.42 5.73
N GLN A 19 10.00 -5.34 5.77
CA GLN A 19 10.06 -4.27 4.76
C GLN A 19 11.41 -3.54 4.74
N GLU A 20 12.10 -3.47 5.84
CA GLU A 20 13.41 -2.79 5.92
C GLU A 20 14.52 -3.57 5.23
N GLN A 21 14.38 -4.90 5.14
CA GLN A 21 15.38 -5.80 4.59
C GLN A 21 15.04 -6.27 3.16
N SER A 22 13.87 -5.94 2.64
CA SER A 22 13.39 -6.43 1.35
C SER A 22 13.97 -5.67 0.16
N GLU A 23 14.66 -6.37 -0.75
CA GLU A 23 15.13 -5.81 -2.02
C GLU A 23 13.98 -5.34 -2.92
N TYR A 24 12.85 -6.04 -2.89
CA TYR A 24 11.64 -5.63 -3.59
C TYR A 24 11.16 -4.25 -3.12
N VAL A 25 11.14 -4.05 -1.81
CA VAL A 25 10.74 -2.78 -1.21
C VAL A 25 11.73 -1.68 -1.53
N ALA A 26 13.03 -1.98 -1.53
CA ALA A 26 14.06 -1.03 -1.94
C ALA A 26 13.85 -0.58 -3.40
N SER A 27 13.54 -1.51 -4.30
CA SER A 27 13.23 -1.22 -5.71
C SER A 27 11.96 -0.38 -5.86
N ASN A 28 10.89 -0.72 -5.13
CA ASN A 28 9.65 0.07 -5.13
C ASN A 28 9.88 1.51 -4.62
N LYS A 29 10.64 1.66 -3.52
CA LYS A 29 11.03 2.97 -2.99
C LYS A 29 11.79 3.80 -4.03
N ALA A 30 12.75 3.20 -4.73
CA ALA A 30 13.52 3.89 -5.77
C ALA A 30 12.64 4.39 -6.92
N VAL A 31 11.67 3.59 -7.37
CA VAL A 31 10.70 4.00 -8.41
C VAL A 31 9.86 5.17 -7.94
N VAL A 32 9.30 5.11 -6.74
CA VAL A 32 8.46 6.17 -6.17
C VAL A 32 9.28 7.47 -6.00
N GLN A 33 10.49 7.37 -5.44
CA GLN A 33 11.37 8.52 -5.24
C GLN A 33 11.81 9.17 -6.54
N LYS A 34 12.09 8.38 -7.58
CA LYS A 34 12.39 8.90 -8.91
C LYS A 34 11.19 9.59 -9.55
N ARG A 35 9.96 9.07 -9.33
CA ARG A 35 8.73 9.62 -9.88
C ARG A 35 8.30 10.91 -9.18
N PHE A 36 8.41 10.94 -7.85
CA PHE A 36 7.95 12.03 -7.00
C PHE A 36 9.12 12.57 -6.18
N TYR A 37 9.84 13.52 -6.72
CA TYR A 37 11.00 14.15 -6.08
C TYR A 37 10.73 15.58 -5.58
N ASN A 38 9.60 16.17 -5.95
CA ASN A 38 9.18 17.50 -5.50
C ASN A 38 7.64 17.55 -5.45
N LEU A 39 7.10 17.70 -4.27
CA LEU A 39 5.66 17.86 -4.02
C LEU A 39 5.39 19.12 -3.19
N LYS A 40 6.23 20.15 -3.33
CA LYS A 40 6.11 21.40 -2.58
C LYS A 40 4.71 22.00 -2.72
N ASN A 41 4.08 22.24 -1.55
CA ASN A 41 2.73 22.80 -1.41
C ASN A 41 1.60 21.90 -1.98
N LYS A 42 1.86 20.68 -2.41
CA LYS A 42 0.83 19.75 -2.85
C LYS A 42 0.13 19.12 -1.66
N LYS A 43 -1.19 18.99 -1.72
CA LYS A 43 -1.96 18.20 -0.76
C LYS A 43 -1.99 16.75 -1.20
N VAL A 44 -1.49 15.86 -0.37
CA VAL A 44 -1.33 14.43 -0.67
C VAL A 44 -2.10 13.59 0.36
N LEU A 45 -2.85 12.62 -0.11
CA LEU A 45 -3.42 11.55 0.72
C LEU A 45 -2.61 10.26 0.47
N ASP A 46 -1.98 9.75 1.52
CA ASP A 46 -1.31 8.45 1.52
C ASP A 46 -2.32 7.42 2.05
N LEU A 47 -2.98 6.71 1.13
CA LEU A 47 -4.13 5.83 1.37
C LEU A 47 -3.66 4.39 1.58
N GLY A 48 -3.77 3.88 2.80
CA GLY A 48 -3.14 2.65 3.26
C GLY A 48 -1.66 2.88 3.58
N CYS A 49 -1.36 3.86 4.45
CA CYS A 49 -0.01 4.36 4.69
C CYS A 49 0.88 3.38 5.47
N GLY A 50 0.33 2.32 6.05
CA GLY A 50 1.04 1.36 6.87
C GLY A 50 1.86 2.02 7.98
N TYR A 51 3.14 1.63 8.09
CA TYR A 51 4.08 2.20 9.08
C TYR A 51 4.60 3.60 8.73
N GLY A 52 4.02 4.30 7.72
CA GLY A 52 4.19 5.72 7.47
C GLY A 52 5.41 6.13 6.65
N PHE A 53 6.13 5.20 6.02
CA PHE A 53 7.35 5.52 5.25
C PHE A 53 7.10 6.56 4.16
N TYR A 54 6.08 6.35 3.30
CA TYR A 54 5.79 7.28 2.21
C TYR A 54 5.17 8.58 2.69
N THR A 55 4.34 8.56 3.73
CA THR A 55 3.84 9.78 4.37
C THR A 55 5.00 10.68 4.79
N ASN A 56 6.00 10.13 5.50
CA ASN A 56 7.18 10.88 5.90
C ASN A 56 8.03 11.33 4.69
N TYR A 57 8.21 10.47 3.70
CA TYR A 57 8.94 10.81 2.48
C TYR A 57 8.28 11.99 1.76
N PHE A 58 6.98 11.94 1.50
CA PHE A 58 6.27 13.04 0.82
C PHE A 58 6.32 14.35 1.62
N LYS A 59 6.23 14.27 2.94
CA LYS A 59 6.44 15.44 3.80
C LYS A 59 7.84 16.02 3.62
N SER A 60 8.86 15.18 3.57
CA SER A 60 10.26 15.63 3.45
C SER A 60 10.55 16.36 2.12
N ILE A 61 9.76 16.07 1.06
CA ILE A 61 9.85 16.74 -0.24
C ILE A 61 8.81 17.85 -0.43
N GLY A 62 8.24 18.34 0.68
CA GLY A 62 7.44 19.56 0.77
C GLY A 62 5.93 19.40 0.62
N ALA A 63 5.38 18.18 0.65
CA ALA A 63 3.94 17.98 0.60
C ALA A 63 3.25 18.29 1.94
N ASN A 64 2.00 18.75 1.84
CA ASN A 64 1.03 18.71 2.94
C ASN A 64 0.34 17.36 2.89
N VAL A 65 0.87 16.36 3.59
CA VAL A 65 0.46 14.97 3.48
C VAL A 65 -0.31 14.51 4.72
N ILE A 66 -1.33 13.71 4.49
CA ILE A 66 -2.08 12.96 5.50
C ILE A 66 -1.92 11.48 5.16
N GLY A 67 -1.41 10.69 6.11
CA GLY A 67 -1.38 9.23 6.01
C GLY A 67 -2.62 8.64 6.67
N VAL A 68 -3.29 7.71 5.98
CA VAL A 68 -4.46 7.02 6.53
C VAL A 68 -4.31 5.51 6.40
N ASP A 69 -4.74 4.80 7.44
CA ASP A 69 -4.77 3.34 7.47
C ASP A 69 -5.91 2.84 8.35
N ALA A 70 -6.41 1.65 8.11
CA ALA A 70 -7.44 1.02 8.93
C ALA A 70 -6.83 0.26 10.13
N SER A 71 -5.55 -0.13 10.06
CA SER A 71 -4.86 -0.84 11.12
C SER A 71 -4.35 0.13 12.21
N LYS A 72 -4.89 -0.02 13.40
CA LYS A 72 -4.43 0.73 14.58
C LYS A 72 -2.96 0.44 14.93
N ALA A 73 -2.53 -0.82 14.74
CA ALA A 73 -1.15 -1.22 15.03
C ALA A 73 -0.17 -0.58 14.04
N MET A 74 -0.50 -0.52 12.75
CA MET A 74 0.30 0.20 11.75
C MET A 74 0.43 1.69 12.09
N LEU A 75 -0.68 2.34 12.42
CA LEU A 75 -0.67 3.76 12.78
C LEU A 75 0.10 4.04 14.08
N ALA A 76 0.10 3.13 15.04
CA ALA A 76 0.93 3.25 16.24
C ALA A 76 2.42 3.24 15.89
N LEU A 77 2.86 2.30 15.03
CA LEU A 77 4.24 2.25 14.52
C LEU A 77 4.59 3.50 13.71
N ALA A 78 3.69 3.95 12.83
CA ALA A 78 3.87 5.15 12.03
C ALA A 78 4.06 6.40 12.91
N SER A 79 3.20 6.59 13.90
CA SER A 79 3.24 7.74 14.82
C SER A 79 4.47 7.73 15.70
N GLN A 80 4.90 6.55 16.17
CA GLN A 80 6.13 6.40 16.93
C GLN A 80 7.37 6.75 16.09
N ARG A 81 7.41 6.28 14.84
CA ARG A 81 8.55 6.45 13.95
C ARG A 81 8.64 7.85 13.35
N TYR A 82 7.49 8.45 13.05
CA TYR A 82 7.37 9.75 12.38
C TYR A 82 6.39 10.69 13.09
N PRO A 83 6.72 11.15 14.33
CA PRO A 83 5.79 11.88 15.18
C PRO A 83 5.39 13.26 14.64
N SER A 84 6.10 13.75 13.63
CA SER A 84 5.77 15.02 12.98
C SER A 84 4.75 14.88 11.84
N CYS A 85 4.37 13.66 11.44
CA CYS A 85 3.40 13.41 10.37
C CYS A 85 1.97 13.37 10.92
N ASP A 86 1.00 13.66 10.05
CA ASP A 86 -0.44 13.54 10.34
C ASP A 86 -0.91 12.14 9.93
N PHE A 87 -1.25 11.31 10.91
CA PHE A 87 -1.77 9.97 10.70
C PHE A 87 -3.18 9.85 11.26
N ARG A 88 -4.10 9.26 10.46
CA ARG A 88 -5.49 9.11 10.85
C ARG A 88 -6.01 7.71 10.58
N MET A 89 -6.82 7.18 11.49
CA MET A 89 -7.48 5.89 11.30
C MET A 89 -8.67 6.07 10.37
N VAL A 90 -8.60 5.42 9.20
CA VAL A 90 -9.63 5.49 8.15
C VAL A 90 -9.74 4.14 7.46
N ASP A 91 -10.96 3.65 7.33
CA ASP A 91 -11.30 2.47 6.56
C ASP A 91 -11.70 2.90 5.14
N MET A 92 -10.86 2.59 4.15
CA MET A 92 -11.07 3.00 2.76
C MET A 92 -12.20 2.25 2.05
N THR A 93 -12.73 1.19 2.67
CA THR A 93 -13.92 0.49 2.18
C THR A 93 -15.21 1.21 2.52
N LYS A 94 -15.13 2.40 3.11
CA LYS A 94 -16.24 3.29 3.46
C LYS A 94 -16.06 4.66 2.81
N LYS A 95 -17.12 5.46 2.85
CA LYS A 95 -17.02 6.86 2.44
C LYS A 95 -15.99 7.59 3.29
N LEU A 96 -15.04 8.25 2.65
CA LEU A 96 -13.96 8.96 3.32
C LEU A 96 -14.41 10.37 3.76
N ASN A 97 -14.15 10.71 5.01
CA ASN A 97 -14.54 12.01 5.58
C ASN A 97 -13.54 13.11 5.20
N PHE A 98 -13.43 13.36 3.89
CA PHE A 98 -12.70 14.47 3.31
C PHE A 98 -13.58 15.20 2.29
N SER A 99 -13.34 16.49 2.10
CA SER A 99 -14.06 17.31 1.12
C SER A 99 -13.73 16.87 -0.31
N ASP A 100 -14.68 17.03 -1.22
CA ASP A 100 -14.48 16.83 -2.64
C ASP A 100 -13.33 17.71 -3.15
N GLU A 101 -12.65 17.26 -4.19
CA GLU A 101 -11.58 18.00 -4.87
C GLU A 101 -10.54 18.61 -3.91
N SER A 102 -10.18 17.90 -2.84
CA SER A 102 -9.30 18.42 -1.79
C SER A 102 -7.83 18.04 -1.94
N PHE A 103 -7.52 17.01 -2.75
CA PHE A 103 -6.16 16.51 -2.89
C PHE A 103 -5.60 16.71 -4.30
N ASP A 104 -4.33 17.11 -4.38
CA ASP A 104 -3.56 17.16 -5.64
C ASP A 104 -3.08 15.77 -6.06
N MET A 105 -2.84 14.88 -5.08
CA MET A 105 -2.44 13.50 -5.31
C MET A 105 -3.03 12.58 -4.25
N ILE A 106 -3.47 11.40 -4.69
CA ILE A 106 -3.75 10.25 -3.83
C ILE A 106 -2.74 9.18 -4.19
N PHE A 107 -2.05 8.67 -3.18
CA PHE A 107 -1.06 7.61 -3.29
C PHE A 107 -1.56 6.38 -2.55
N CYS A 108 -1.56 5.21 -3.21
CA CYS A 108 -2.05 3.95 -2.67
C CYS A 108 -1.11 2.83 -3.09
N ASN A 109 -0.13 2.51 -2.25
CA ASN A 109 0.96 1.62 -2.62
C ASN A 109 0.83 0.26 -1.96
N GLN A 110 0.65 -0.79 -2.76
CA GLN A 110 0.55 -2.19 -2.28
C GLN A 110 -0.60 -2.43 -1.29
N VAL A 111 -1.79 -1.91 -1.61
CA VAL A 111 -2.98 -2.00 -0.74
C VAL A 111 -4.18 -2.59 -1.45
N LEU A 112 -4.44 -2.19 -2.71
CA LEU A 112 -5.69 -2.53 -3.41
C LEU A 112 -5.94 -4.03 -3.60
N MET A 113 -4.89 -4.86 -3.53
CA MET A 113 -5.03 -6.32 -3.60
C MET A 113 -5.73 -6.93 -2.37
N ASP A 114 -5.80 -6.19 -1.26
CA ASP A 114 -6.43 -6.62 -0.01
C ASP A 114 -7.88 -6.12 0.11
N ILE A 115 -8.42 -5.45 -0.91
CA ILE A 115 -9.73 -4.81 -0.90
C ILE A 115 -10.69 -5.57 -1.83
N ASP A 116 -11.82 -6.04 -1.27
CA ASP A 116 -12.84 -6.77 -2.03
C ASP A 116 -13.60 -5.85 -3.00
N ASP A 117 -14.05 -4.68 -2.54
CA ASP A 117 -14.76 -3.68 -3.36
C ASP A 117 -13.85 -2.50 -3.71
N ILE A 118 -13.03 -2.69 -4.72
CA ILE A 118 -12.13 -1.64 -5.23
C ILE A 118 -12.88 -0.52 -5.95
N GLU A 119 -14.11 -0.76 -6.43
CA GLU A 119 -14.89 0.23 -7.16
C GLU A 119 -15.26 1.41 -6.26
N LEU A 120 -15.64 1.13 -5.00
CA LEU A 120 -15.90 2.18 -4.02
C LEU A 120 -14.65 3.03 -3.78
N VAL A 121 -13.48 2.38 -3.63
CA VAL A 121 -12.21 3.10 -3.44
C VAL A 121 -11.91 4.02 -4.63
N PHE A 122 -12.07 3.53 -5.86
CA PHE A 122 -11.85 4.35 -7.06
C PHE A 122 -12.83 5.53 -7.15
N ARG A 123 -14.11 5.32 -6.81
CA ARG A 123 -15.12 6.40 -6.77
C ARG A 123 -14.74 7.47 -5.74
N GLU A 124 -14.33 7.07 -4.55
CA GLU A 124 -13.88 8.01 -3.52
C GLU A 124 -12.60 8.74 -3.94
N CYS A 125 -11.62 8.03 -4.48
CA CYS A 125 -10.41 8.68 -5.01
C CYS A 125 -10.76 9.73 -6.09
N LYS A 126 -11.67 9.40 -7.02
CA LYS A 126 -12.14 10.34 -8.04
C LYS A 126 -12.81 11.56 -7.42
N ARG A 127 -13.66 11.37 -6.39
CA ARG A 127 -14.35 12.47 -5.69
C ARG A 127 -13.37 13.40 -4.99
N LEU A 128 -12.34 12.82 -4.36
CA LEU A 128 -11.40 13.56 -3.52
C LEU A 128 -10.31 14.29 -4.32
N LEU A 129 -10.01 13.82 -5.53
CA LEU A 129 -9.00 14.46 -6.39
C LEU A 129 -9.52 15.74 -7.00
N LYS A 130 -8.69 16.77 -6.98
CA LYS A 130 -8.90 17.99 -7.76
C LYS A 130 -8.89 17.67 -9.26
N PRO A 131 -9.52 18.51 -10.10
CA PRO A 131 -9.33 18.45 -11.55
C PRO A 131 -7.84 18.44 -11.91
N GLY A 132 -7.41 17.45 -12.69
CA GLY A 132 -5.98 17.25 -13.01
C GLY A 132 -5.12 16.64 -11.91
N GLY A 133 -5.72 16.23 -10.79
CA GLY A 133 -5.03 15.52 -9.72
C GLY A 133 -4.57 14.11 -10.13
N ILE A 134 -3.61 13.56 -9.43
CA ILE A 134 -2.98 12.27 -9.75
C ILE A 134 -3.47 11.21 -8.77
N PHE A 135 -3.99 10.10 -9.28
CA PHE A 135 -4.10 8.86 -8.53
C PHE A 135 -2.94 7.93 -8.92
N TYR A 136 -2.02 7.74 -7.98
CA TYR A 136 -0.96 6.74 -8.13
C TYR A 136 -1.29 5.53 -7.28
N TYR A 137 -1.27 4.36 -7.87
CA TYR A 137 -1.37 3.11 -7.11
C TYR A 137 -0.38 2.08 -7.64
N SER A 138 -0.01 1.14 -6.80
CA SER A 138 0.74 -0.05 -7.18
C SER A 138 0.13 -1.28 -6.53
N ILE A 139 0.22 -2.38 -7.23
CA ILE A 139 -0.20 -3.70 -6.77
C ILE A 139 0.87 -4.73 -7.15
N VAL A 140 0.85 -5.88 -6.49
CA VAL A 140 1.63 -7.02 -6.96
C VAL A 140 1.10 -7.50 -8.29
N HIS A 141 1.98 -7.87 -9.19
CA HIS A 141 1.55 -8.38 -10.50
C HIS A 141 0.97 -9.80 -10.33
N PRO A 142 -0.27 -10.06 -10.76
CA PRO A 142 -0.96 -11.34 -10.52
C PRO A 142 -0.15 -12.55 -10.97
N ALA A 143 0.52 -12.46 -12.12
CA ALA A 143 1.35 -13.54 -12.65
C ALA A 143 2.65 -13.79 -11.86
N PHE A 144 3.10 -12.84 -11.04
CA PHE A 144 4.36 -12.95 -10.28
C PHE A 144 4.16 -13.07 -8.77
N TYR A 145 2.96 -12.85 -8.27
CA TYR A 145 2.65 -12.96 -6.86
C TYR A 145 2.49 -14.43 -6.43
N ASP A 146 1.75 -15.18 -7.23
CA ASP A 146 1.50 -16.59 -6.99
C ASP A 146 2.12 -17.48 -8.08
N GLY A 147 2.16 -18.79 -7.83
CA GLY A 147 2.69 -19.79 -8.72
C GLY A 147 4.11 -20.24 -8.36
N CYS A 148 4.47 -21.38 -8.91
CA CYS A 148 5.73 -22.05 -8.60
C CYS A 148 6.87 -21.56 -9.47
N TRP A 149 7.94 -21.06 -8.85
CA TRP A 149 9.16 -20.75 -9.57
C TRP A 149 9.94 -22.03 -9.89
N LEU A 150 10.18 -22.27 -11.17
CA LEU A 150 11.09 -23.33 -11.63
C LEU A 150 12.52 -22.85 -11.45
N LYS A 151 13.32 -23.65 -10.75
CA LYS A 151 14.71 -23.33 -10.46
C LYS A 151 15.64 -24.34 -11.12
N ASN A 152 16.80 -23.87 -11.55
CA ASN A 152 17.87 -24.76 -12.01
C ASN A 152 18.54 -25.48 -10.81
N LYS A 153 19.51 -26.37 -11.09
CA LYS A 153 20.27 -27.12 -10.09
C LYS A 153 21.04 -26.25 -9.08
N ASP A 154 21.34 -25.01 -9.46
CA ASP A 154 22.08 -24.05 -8.63
C ASP A 154 21.11 -23.13 -7.83
N GLY A 155 19.78 -23.37 -7.91
CA GLY A 155 18.77 -22.61 -7.19
C GLY A 155 18.29 -21.34 -7.88
N TYR A 156 18.82 -20.98 -9.03
CA TYR A 156 18.38 -19.79 -9.79
C TYR A 156 17.03 -20.03 -10.46
N ALA A 157 16.09 -19.11 -10.24
CA ALA A 157 14.80 -19.11 -10.89
C ALA A 157 14.96 -18.75 -12.38
N TYR A 158 14.42 -19.58 -13.29
CA TYR A 158 14.48 -19.34 -14.73
C TYR A 158 13.12 -19.30 -15.41
N ALA A 159 12.08 -19.81 -14.76
CA ALA A 159 10.71 -19.74 -15.26
C ALA A 159 9.72 -19.77 -14.11
N LYS A 160 8.47 -19.38 -14.39
CA LYS A 160 7.37 -19.45 -13.44
C LYS A 160 6.22 -20.24 -14.04
N PHE A 161 5.69 -21.20 -13.28
CA PHE A 161 4.52 -21.96 -13.67
C PHE A 161 3.26 -21.30 -13.07
N LEU A 162 2.27 -21.02 -13.92
CA LEU A 162 0.99 -20.45 -13.53
C LEU A 162 -0.13 -21.40 -13.97
N GLU A 163 -0.89 -21.93 -13.03
CA GLU A 163 -2.04 -22.80 -13.36
C GLU A 163 -3.25 -22.01 -13.83
N LYS A 164 -3.49 -20.84 -13.24
CA LYS A 164 -4.69 -20.04 -13.47
C LYS A 164 -4.32 -18.57 -13.55
N TYR A 165 -4.24 -18.03 -14.76
CA TYR A 165 -3.91 -16.62 -14.96
C TYR A 165 -5.14 -15.70 -15.09
N ILE A 166 -6.25 -16.22 -15.65
CA ILE A 166 -7.43 -15.42 -15.99
C ILE A 166 -8.69 -15.83 -15.21
N SER A 167 -8.62 -16.85 -14.38
CA SER A 167 -9.77 -17.29 -13.59
C SER A 167 -9.74 -16.72 -12.17
N VAL A 168 -10.91 -16.35 -11.66
CA VAL A 168 -11.06 -15.98 -10.24
C VAL A 168 -10.87 -17.23 -9.39
N TYR A 169 -9.98 -17.16 -8.40
CA TYR A 169 -9.75 -18.21 -7.41
C TYR A 169 -9.27 -17.60 -6.11
N GLU A 170 -9.50 -18.32 -5.03
CA GLU A 170 -8.98 -17.94 -3.72
C GLU A 170 -7.63 -18.63 -3.48
N LEU A 171 -6.70 -17.88 -2.89
CA LEU A 171 -5.42 -18.39 -2.43
C LEU A 171 -5.45 -18.51 -0.91
N THR A 172 -4.96 -19.65 -0.41
CA THR A 172 -4.70 -19.81 1.02
C THR A 172 -3.19 -19.87 1.21
N ASN A 173 -2.64 -18.82 1.79
CA ASN A 173 -1.22 -18.66 2.06
C ASN A 173 -0.98 -18.30 3.52
N GLU A 174 0.26 -18.42 3.98
CA GLU A 174 0.65 -17.80 5.23
C GLU A 174 0.63 -16.27 5.08
N PHE A 175 -0.10 -15.62 5.97
CA PHE A 175 -0.09 -14.17 6.07
C PHE A 175 0.88 -13.77 7.19
N TRP A 176 2.09 -13.37 6.81
CA TRP A 176 3.16 -12.95 7.73
C TRP A 176 3.42 -13.94 8.89
N GLY A 177 3.48 -15.23 8.55
CA GLY A 177 3.70 -16.31 9.49
C GLY A 177 2.44 -16.85 10.16
N LYS A 178 1.25 -16.49 9.66
CA LYS A 178 -0.03 -17.07 10.09
C LYS A 178 -0.78 -17.62 8.87
N THR A 179 -1.37 -18.82 9.01
CA THR A 179 -2.25 -19.39 7.98
C THR A 179 -3.54 -18.59 7.91
N THR A 180 -3.92 -18.15 6.73
CA THR A 180 -5.14 -17.36 6.45
C THR A 180 -6.22 -18.18 5.77
#